data_e1668e1f3e239539608209e4d6d0469b
#
_entry.id   e1668e1f3e239539608209e4d6d0469b
#
_cell.length_a   1.000
_cell.length_b   1.000
_cell.length_c   1.000
_cell.angle_alpha   90.00
_cell.angle_beta   90.00
_cell.angle_gamma   90.00
#
_symmetry.space_group_name_H-M   'P 1'
#
loop_
_entity.id
_entity.type
_entity.pdbx_description
1 polymer ?
#
loop_
_entity_poly.entity_id
_entity_poly.type
_entity_poly.pdbx_seq_one_letter_code
_entity_poly.pdbx_strand_id
1 'polypeptide(L)'
;MRQPAVANPVIKESQFEGWVPEQFGQWKTISQSGVVLPPPDTLSDRLYDNLITQVYAAPGLPAVMLLLAYNNAQDGVLQVHRPEVCYPVGGFELSATREMDIQVGSKTIPANFFTATSPNRIEQVAYFTRLGRAYPRSWAEQRIAVMQANLEGDIPDGIMMRVSVLSADAGRAEDQLQDFSRAFITAAPAPLRRVLLGTAT
;
A
#
# COMPACT_ATOMS: atom_id res chain seq x y z
N MET A 1 -14.44 13.80 -28.56
CA MET A 1 -13.65 13.47 -27.33
C MET A 1 -13.28 12.00 -27.42
N ARG A 2 -11.99 11.66 -27.25
CA ARG A 2 -11.53 10.27 -27.21
C ARG A 2 -11.92 9.70 -25.84
N GLN A 3 -12.48 8.50 -25.77
CA GLN A 3 -12.76 7.86 -24.49
C GLN A 3 -11.44 7.54 -23.79
N PRO A 4 -11.32 7.76 -22.46
CA PRO A 4 -10.14 7.39 -21.70
C PRO A 4 -9.82 5.91 -21.87
N ALA A 5 -8.55 5.57 -21.99
CA ALA A 5 -8.06 4.20 -22.12
C ALA A 5 -7.19 3.82 -20.93
N VAL A 6 -7.12 2.53 -20.61
CA VAL A 6 -6.24 2.02 -19.53
C VAL A 6 -4.79 2.32 -19.90
N ALA A 7 -4.09 3.02 -19.02
CA ALA A 7 -2.74 3.54 -19.26
C ALA A 7 -1.66 2.46 -19.33
N ASN A 8 -1.87 1.31 -18.67
CA ASN A 8 -0.88 0.23 -18.55
C ASN A 8 -1.47 -1.13 -18.95
N PRO A 9 -0.62 -2.09 -19.41
CA PRO A 9 -1.06 -3.47 -19.63
C PRO A 9 -1.61 -4.10 -18.34
N VAL A 10 -2.66 -4.90 -18.48
CA VAL A 10 -3.27 -5.62 -17.36
C VAL A 10 -2.28 -6.59 -16.73
N ILE A 11 -2.07 -6.47 -15.42
CA ILE A 11 -1.23 -7.36 -14.63
C ILE A 11 -2.12 -8.43 -14.01
N LYS A 12 -1.80 -9.70 -14.29
CA LYS A 12 -2.51 -10.86 -13.74
C LYS A 12 -2.00 -11.16 -12.33
N GLU A 13 -2.88 -11.69 -11.48
CA GLU A 13 -2.59 -12.04 -10.08
C GLU A 13 -1.33 -12.88 -9.93
N SER A 14 -1.21 -13.99 -10.65
CA SER A 14 -0.04 -14.89 -10.59
C SER A 14 1.28 -14.21 -10.98
N GLN A 15 1.24 -13.22 -11.86
CA GLN A 15 2.42 -12.43 -12.21
C GLN A 15 2.79 -11.48 -11.07
N PHE A 16 1.78 -10.82 -10.49
CA PHE A 16 1.97 -9.86 -9.40
C PHE A 16 2.53 -10.55 -8.14
N GLU A 17 1.97 -11.71 -7.77
CA GLU A 17 2.46 -12.54 -6.68
C GLU A 17 3.93 -12.94 -6.86
N GLY A 18 4.29 -13.39 -8.06
CA GLY A 18 5.66 -13.82 -8.39
C GLY A 18 6.71 -12.70 -8.33
N TRP A 19 6.30 -11.44 -8.24
CA TRP A 19 7.22 -10.30 -8.10
C TRP A 19 7.51 -9.92 -6.66
N VAL A 20 6.71 -10.41 -5.69
CA VAL A 20 6.90 -10.05 -4.28
C VAL A 20 8.06 -10.86 -3.69
N PRO A 21 9.15 -10.20 -3.23
CA PRO A 21 10.32 -10.89 -2.74
C PRO A 21 10.01 -11.61 -1.41
N GLU A 22 10.32 -12.90 -1.35
CA GLU A 22 10.20 -13.70 -0.12
C GLU A 22 11.30 -13.36 0.90
N GLN A 23 12.42 -12.82 0.43
CA GLN A 23 13.55 -12.43 1.28
C GLN A 23 14.26 -11.19 0.72
N PHE A 24 14.61 -10.26 1.60
CA PHE A 24 15.44 -9.09 1.26
C PHE A 24 16.11 -8.54 2.52
N GLY A 25 17.39 -8.18 2.39
CA GLY A 25 18.19 -7.80 3.55
C GLY A 25 18.10 -8.86 4.65
N GLN A 26 17.68 -8.45 5.84
CA GLN A 26 17.45 -9.34 6.97
C GLN A 26 16.01 -9.88 7.10
N TRP A 27 15.11 -9.43 6.23
CA TRP A 27 13.70 -9.77 6.26
C TRP A 27 13.41 -11.05 5.46
N LYS A 28 12.62 -11.94 6.05
CA LYS A 28 12.18 -13.19 5.42
C LYS A 28 10.70 -13.40 5.69
N THR A 29 9.94 -13.81 4.68
CA THR A 29 8.53 -14.19 4.81
C THR A 29 8.38 -15.39 5.74
N ILE A 30 7.46 -15.28 6.71
CA ILE A 30 7.11 -16.34 7.65
C ILE A 30 5.65 -16.80 7.54
N SER A 31 4.77 -15.97 6.98
CA SER A 31 3.35 -16.26 6.82
C SER A 31 2.73 -15.34 5.75
N GLN A 32 1.62 -15.81 5.18
CA GLN A 32 0.75 -15.01 4.32
C GLN A 32 -0.53 -14.57 5.03
N SER A 33 -0.67 -14.87 6.32
CA SER A 33 -1.84 -14.53 7.15
C SER A 33 -1.43 -13.67 8.35
N GLY A 34 -2.41 -12.97 8.95
CA GLY A 34 -2.20 -12.14 10.14
C GLY A 34 -2.35 -10.64 9.90
N VAL A 35 -2.55 -10.23 8.66
CA VAL A 35 -2.83 -8.84 8.27
C VAL A 35 -4.31 -8.53 8.52
N VAL A 36 -4.61 -7.35 9.08
CA VAL A 36 -6.00 -6.86 9.17
C VAL A 36 -6.50 -6.59 7.75
N LEU A 37 -7.42 -7.43 7.30
CA LEU A 37 -8.12 -7.27 6.03
C LEU A 37 -9.48 -6.61 6.28
N PRO A 38 -10.06 -5.96 5.27
CA PRO A 38 -11.48 -5.65 5.28
C PRO A 38 -12.28 -6.93 5.57
N PRO A 39 -13.47 -6.84 6.21
CA PRO A 39 -14.34 -8.00 6.37
C PRO A 39 -14.54 -8.69 5.02
N PRO A 40 -14.55 -10.04 4.99
CA PRO A 40 -14.84 -10.80 3.78
C PRO A 40 -16.34 -10.69 3.47
N ASP A 41 -16.78 -9.55 3.03
CA ASP A 41 -18.05 -9.39 2.35
C ASP A 41 -17.81 -9.44 0.85
N THR A 42 -18.86 -9.68 0.10
CA THR A 42 -18.85 -9.86 -1.37
C THR A 42 -18.25 -8.66 -2.13
N LEU A 43 -17.83 -7.61 -1.40
CA LEU A 43 -17.17 -6.42 -1.93
C LEU A 43 -15.63 -6.55 -1.97
N SER A 44 -15.02 -7.27 -1.01
CA SER A 44 -13.56 -7.36 -0.92
C SER A 44 -12.94 -8.04 -2.15
N ASP A 45 -13.58 -9.09 -2.65
CA ASP A 45 -13.14 -9.83 -3.85
C ASP A 45 -13.31 -9.03 -5.15
N ARG A 46 -14.03 -7.89 -5.07
CA ARG A 46 -14.26 -6.98 -6.21
C ARG A 46 -13.52 -5.66 -6.12
N LEU A 47 -12.87 -5.38 -4.99
CA LEU A 47 -12.23 -4.09 -4.76
C LEU A 47 -10.83 -3.97 -5.36
N TYR A 48 -10.15 -5.11 -5.53
CA TYR A 48 -8.78 -5.14 -6.02
C TYR A 48 -8.61 -6.23 -7.07
N ASP A 49 -7.90 -5.90 -8.15
CA ASP A 49 -7.50 -6.89 -9.15
C ASP A 49 -6.42 -7.83 -8.59
N ASN A 50 -5.58 -7.29 -7.69
CA ASN A 50 -4.50 -8.04 -7.05
C ASN A 50 -4.37 -7.59 -5.58
N LEU A 51 -4.51 -8.53 -4.66
CA LEU A 51 -4.34 -8.32 -3.22
C LEU A 51 -3.35 -9.33 -2.66
N ILE A 52 -2.24 -8.85 -2.12
CA ILE A 52 -1.21 -9.69 -1.51
C ILE A 52 -1.00 -9.28 -0.07
N THR A 53 -0.93 -10.27 0.82
CA THR A 53 -0.56 -10.09 2.21
C THR A 53 0.60 -11.00 2.55
N GLN A 54 1.60 -10.47 3.25
CA GLN A 54 2.74 -11.25 3.75
C GLN A 54 3.19 -10.73 5.11
N VAL A 55 3.72 -11.62 5.92
CA VAL A 55 4.36 -11.27 7.20
C VAL A 55 5.84 -11.58 7.10
N TYR A 56 6.65 -10.59 7.37
CA TYR A 56 8.12 -10.68 7.36
C TYR A 56 8.69 -10.62 8.77
N ALA A 57 9.63 -11.48 9.07
CA ALA A 57 10.41 -11.45 10.30
C ALA A 57 11.87 -11.09 10.03
N ALA A 58 12.49 -10.43 10.99
CA ALA A 58 13.92 -10.18 11.04
C ALA A 58 14.44 -10.39 12.47
N PRO A 59 15.71 -10.81 12.67
CA PRO A 59 16.27 -11.04 13.99
C PRO A 59 16.21 -9.79 14.87
N GLY A 60 15.65 -9.93 16.09
CA GLY A 60 15.59 -8.86 17.08
C GLY A 60 14.60 -7.73 16.79
N LEU A 61 13.78 -7.85 15.74
CA LEU A 61 12.74 -6.88 15.39
C LEU A 61 11.35 -7.50 15.43
N PRO A 62 10.31 -6.73 15.80
CA PRO A 62 8.94 -7.15 15.62
C PRO A 62 8.63 -7.48 14.15
N ALA A 63 7.79 -8.50 13.95
CA ALA A 63 7.39 -8.88 12.59
C ALA A 63 6.58 -7.77 11.91
N VAL A 64 6.84 -7.54 10.63
CA VAL A 64 6.14 -6.54 9.81
C VAL A 64 5.13 -7.25 8.91
N MET A 65 3.90 -6.77 8.94
CA MET A 65 2.82 -7.18 8.05
C MET A 65 2.82 -6.26 6.83
N LEU A 66 2.88 -6.83 5.64
CA LEU A 66 2.78 -6.14 4.35
C LEU A 66 1.45 -6.44 3.69
N LEU A 67 0.82 -5.42 3.13
CA LEU A 67 -0.31 -5.55 2.22
C LEU A 67 -0.03 -4.71 0.97
N LEU A 68 -0.18 -5.34 -0.19
CA LEU A 68 -0.18 -4.69 -1.49
C LEU A 68 -1.55 -4.88 -2.12
N ALA A 69 -2.23 -3.77 -2.41
CA ALA A 69 -3.52 -3.75 -3.08
C ALA A 69 -3.39 -2.97 -4.39
N TYR A 70 -3.56 -3.64 -5.52
CA TYR A 70 -3.35 -3.07 -6.84
C TYR A 70 -4.59 -3.21 -7.72
N ASN A 71 -4.89 -2.14 -8.45
CA ASN A 71 -5.92 -2.12 -9.50
C ASN A 71 -5.30 -1.64 -10.81
N ASN A 72 -5.58 -2.37 -11.88
CA ASN A 72 -5.12 -2.06 -13.23
C ASN A 72 -5.76 -0.78 -13.79
N ALA A 73 -6.93 -0.40 -13.27
CA ALA A 73 -7.66 0.80 -13.66
C ALA A 73 -8.42 1.39 -12.48
N GLN A 74 -8.44 2.72 -12.38
CA GLN A 74 -9.23 3.47 -11.38
C GLN A 74 -10.46 4.05 -12.08
N ASP A 75 -11.46 3.22 -12.34
CA ASP A 75 -12.65 3.58 -13.15
C ASP A 75 -13.84 4.09 -12.33
N GLY A 76 -13.60 4.48 -11.08
CA GLY A 76 -14.62 5.05 -10.18
C GLY A 76 -15.37 4.00 -9.33
N VAL A 77 -15.41 2.74 -9.71
CA VAL A 77 -16.00 1.63 -8.94
C VAL A 77 -14.90 0.93 -8.12
N LEU A 78 -13.75 0.72 -8.76
CA LEU A 78 -12.56 0.09 -8.17
C LEU A 78 -11.59 1.19 -7.71
N GLN A 79 -11.76 1.69 -6.51
CA GLN A 79 -10.83 2.67 -5.93
C GLN A 79 -10.03 2.03 -4.81
N VAL A 80 -8.74 2.35 -4.75
CA VAL A 80 -7.89 1.95 -3.62
C VAL A 80 -8.45 2.54 -2.33
N HIS A 81 -8.98 1.68 -1.46
CA HIS A 81 -9.54 2.09 -0.17
C HIS A 81 -8.43 2.38 0.83
N ARG A 82 -8.56 3.50 1.51
CA ARG A 82 -7.61 3.91 2.53
C ARG A 82 -7.81 3.08 3.81
N PRO A 83 -6.74 2.74 4.53
CA PRO A 83 -6.82 1.95 5.76
C PRO A 83 -7.73 2.57 6.82
N GLU A 84 -7.85 3.89 6.88
CA GLU A 84 -8.72 4.61 7.81
C GLU A 84 -10.21 4.25 7.67
N VAL A 85 -10.61 3.64 6.57
CA VAL A 85 -11.98 3.12 6.39
C VAL A 85 -12.09 1.69 6.92
N CYS A 86 -11.07 0.85 6.70
CA CYS A 86 -11.13 -0.58 7.01
C CYS A 86 -10.90 -0.89 8.50
N TYR A 87 -9.98 -0.18 9.16
CA TYR A 87 -9.65 -0.44 10.56
C TYR A 87 -10.82 -0.21 11.52
N PRO A 88 -11.60 0.89 11.42
CA PRO A 88 -12.78 1.09 12.28
C PRO A 88 -13.85 0.00 12.12
N VAL A 89 -14.05 -0.51 10.88
CA VAL A 89 -14.96 -1.65 10.64
C VAL A 89 -14.46 -2.91 11.34
N GLY A 90 -13.14 -3.07 11.47
CA GLY A 90 -12.49 -4.13 12.25
C GLY A 90 -12.49 -3.90 13.77
N GLY A 91 -13.15 -2.84 14.27
CA GLY A 91 -13.25 -2.54 15.71
C GLY A 91 -12.02 -1.81 16.28
N PHE A 92 -11.22 -1.15 15.43
CA PHE A 92 -10.08 -0.36 15.89
C PHE A 92 -10.44 1.12 16.03
N GLU A 93 -9.95 1.74 17.09
CA GLU A 93 -9.88 3.18 17.24
C GLU A 93 -8.60 3.70 16.61
N LEU A 94 -8.66 4.81 15.86
CA LEU A 94 -7.52 5.36 15.16
C LEU A 94 -7.05 6.65 15.81
N SER A 95 -5.73 6.82 15.90
CA SER A 95 -5.16 8.15 16.16
C SER A 95 -5.38 9.07 14.95
N ALA A 96 -5.10 10.37 15.12
CA ALA A 96 -4.97 11.26 13.98
C ALA A 96 -3.90 10.72 13.01
N THR A 97 -4.24 10.66 11.72
CA THR A 97 -3.27 10.33 10.67
C THR A 97 -2.30 11.49 10.51
N ARG A 98 -1.02 11.20 10.50
CA ARG A 98 0.05 12.17 10.25
C ARG A 98 0.84 11.82 9.01
N GLU A 99 1.42 12.83 8.41
CA GLU A 99 2.26 12.67 7.24
C GLU A 99 3.61 12.07 7.64
N MET A 100 4.13 11.22 6.78
CA MET A 100 5.50 10.73 6.81
C MET A 100 6.04 10.62 5.37
N ASP A 101 7.35 10.50 5.21
CA ASP A 101 7.99 10.32 3.92
C ASP A 101 8.85 9.06 3.91
N ILE A 102 8.79 8.30 2.81
CA ILE A 102 9.66 7.14 2.59
C ILE A 102 10.71 7.52 1.56
N GLN A 103 11.98 7.49 1.95
CA GLN A 103 13.10 7.80 1.05
C GLN A 103 13.60 6.54 0.34
N VAL A 104 13.54 6.52 -0.99
CA VAL A 104 14.04 5.40 -1.81
C VAL A 104 15.01 5.97 -2.87
N GLY A 105 16.30 5.87 -2.61
CA GLY A 105 17.31 6.55 -3.42
C GLY A 105 17.10 8.07 -3.40
N SER A 106 16.99 8.68 -4.57
CA SER A 106 16.69 10.11 -4.72
C SER A 106 15.19 10.44 -4.67
N LYS A 107 14.30 9.44 -4.60
CA LYS A 107 12.87 9.65 -4.62
C LYS A 107 12.30 9.71 -3.22
N THR A 108 11.51 10.74 -2.94
CA THR A 108 10.68 10.87 -1.75
C THR A 108 9.26 10.40 -2.08
N ILE A 109 8.74 9.44 -1.32
CA ILE A 109 7.38 8.92 -1.47
C ILE A 109 6.55 9.48 -0.32
N PRO A 110 5.53 10.33 -0.61
CA PRO A 110 4.59 10.78 0.38
C PRO A 110 3.79 9.60 0.96
N ALA A 111 3.81 9.45 2.26
CA ALA A 111 3.13 8.39 2.99
C ALA A 111 2.37 8.95 4.20
N ASN A 112 1.56 8.12 4.81
CA ASN A 112 0.78 8.41 6.01
C ASN A 112 1.12 7.40 7.10
N PHE A 113 0.98 7.83 8.36
CA PHE A 113 1.18 7.02 9.55
C PHE A 113 0.05 7.26 10.56
N PHE A 114 -0.42 6.20 11.21
CA PHE A 114 -1.35 6.27 12.33
C PHE A 114 -1.22 5.06 13.26
N THR A 115 -1.76 5.19 14.46
CA THR A 115 -1.91 4.09 15.43
C THR A 115 -3.34 3.58 15.38
N ALA A 116 -3.50 2.26 15.27
CA ALA A 116 -4.78 1.57 15.39
C ALA A 116 -4.80 0.79 16.71
N THR A 117 -5.79 1.04 17.55
CA THR A 117 -5.92 0.45 18.89
C THR A 117 -7.21 -0.33 19.01
N SER A 118 -7.13 -1.56 19.48
CA SER A 118 -8.25 -2.38 19.92
C SER A 118 -7.97 -2.92 21.33
N PRO A 119 -8.93 -3.54 22.04
CA PRO A 119 -8.72 -4.02 23.42
C PRO A 119 -7.49 -4.91 23.61
N ASN A 120 -7.11 -5.67 22.58
CA ASN A 120 -6.03 -6.66 22.67
C ASN A 120 -4.88 -6.41 21.69
N ARG A 121 -4.90 -5.28 20.95
CA ARG A 121 -3.94 -5.06 19.86
C ARG A 121 -3.70 -3.57 19.65
N ILE A 122 -2.42 -3.18 19.67
CA ILE A 122 -1.95 -1.87 19.23
C ILE A 122 -1.10 -2.11 18.00
N GLU A 123 -1.51 -1.53 16.89
CA GLU A 123 -0.86 -1.67 15.59
C GLU A 123 -0.45 -0.29 15.09
N GLN A 124 0.83 -0.17 14.75
CA GLN A 124 1.36 1.02 14.09
C GLN A 124 1.34 0.78 12.59
N VAL A 125 0.76 1.70 11.86
CA VAL A 125 0.46 1.52 10.43
C VAL A 125 1.07 2.66 9.62
N ALA A 126 1.85 2.30 8.60
CA ALA A 126 2.33 3.21 7.59
C ALA A 126 1.84 2.76 6.21
N TYR A 127 1.44 3.70 5.36
CA TYR A 127 1.00 3.38 4.01
C TYR A 127 1.19 4.54 3.05
N PHE A 128 1.32 4.22 1.78
CA PHE A 128 1.16 5.18 0.71
C PHE A 128 0.24 4.64 -0.39
N THR A 129 -0.34 5.56 -1.13
CA THR A 129 -1.13 5.26 -2.33
C THR A 129 -0.46 5.94 -3.51
N ARG A 130 -0.33 5.22 -4.64
CA ARG A 130 0.04 5.79 -5.94
C ARG A 130 -1.13 5.62 -6.91
N LEU A 131 -1.46 6.69 -7.61
CA LEU A 131 -2.44 6.71 -8.70
C LEU A 131 -1.79 7.33 -9.93
N GLY A 132 -1.53 6.52 -10.95
CA GLY A 132 -0.75 6.97 -12.09
C GLY A 132 0.62 7.54 -11.66
N ARG A 133 0.78 8.84 -11.77
CA ARG A 133 2.03 9.54 -11.37
C ARG A 133 1.94 10.21 -10.00
N ALA A 134 0.75 10.30 -9.41
CA ALA A 134 0.48 11.02 -8.16
C ALA A 134 0.57 10.11 -6.94
N TYR A 135 0.92 10.71 -5.79
CA TYR A 135 0.94 10.07 -4.48
C TYR A 135 0.00 10.83 -3.52
N PRO A 136 -1.31 10.62 -3.62
CA PRO A 136 -2.28 11.36 -2.81
C PRO A 136 -2.24 10.91 -1.34
N ARG A 137 -2.18 11.89 -0.41
CA ARG A 137 -2.28 11.68 1.03
C ARG A 137 -3.70 11.81 1.57
N SER A 138 -4.61 12.37 0.78
CA SER A 138 -6.00 12.61 1.17
C SER A 138 -7.00 12.17 0.09
N TRP A 139 -8.27 12.03 0.47
CA TRP A 139 -9.36 11.79 -0.48
C TRP A 139 -9.51 12.88 -1.54
N ALA A 140 -9.29 14.14 -1.13
CA ALA A 140 -9.37 15.27 -2.06
C ALA A 140 -8.28 15.16 -3.13
N GLU A 141 -7.03 14.91 -2.72
CA GLU A 141 -5.90 14.72 -3.63
C GLU A 141 -6.11 13.51 -4.54
N GLN A 142 -6.67 12.39 -4.01
CA GLN A 142 -6.99 11.21 -4.78
C GLN A 142 -7.99 11.52 -5.91
N ARG A 143 -9.06 12.27 -5.59
CA ARG A 143 -10.05 12.71 -6.59
C ARG A 143 -9.43 13.61 -7.65
N ILE A 144 -8.59 14.54 -7.23
CA ILE A 144 -7.90 15.45 -8.16
C ILE A 144 -6.98 14.65 -9.09
N ALA A 145 -6.21 13.69 -8.57
CA ALA A 145 -5.32 12.86 -9.38
C ALA A 145 -6.07 12.06 -10.44
N VAL A 146 -7.20 11.44 -10.07
CA VAL A 146 -8.07 10.72 -11.04
C VAL A 146 -8.66 11.67 -12.08
N MET A 147 -9.14 12.84 -11.67
CA MET A 147 -9.68 13.84 -12.60
C MET A 147 -8.61 14.32 -13.59
N GLN A 148 -7.40 14.59 -13.13
CA GLN A 148 -6.30 15.02 -14.00
C GLN A 148 -5.94 13.95 -15.03
N ALA A 149 -5.81 12.68 -14.61
CA ALA A 149 -5.54 11.57 -15.51
C ALA A 149 -6.65 11.42 -16.58
N ASN A 150 -7.93 11.52 -16.17
CA ASN A 150 -9.06 11.44 -17.09
C ASN A 150 -9.07 12.58 -18.11
N LEU A 151 -8.67 13.80 -17.73
CA LEU A 151 -8.53 14.93 -18.64
C LEU A 151 -7.39 14.72 -19.65
N GLU A 152 -6.34 14.02 -19.28
CA GLU A 152 -5.25 13.58 -20.15
C GLU A 152 -5.65 12.42 -21.09
N GLY A 153 -6.82 11.82 -20.86
CA GLY A 153 -7.36 10.71 -21.65
C GLY A 153 -6.89 9.33 -21.19
N ASP A 154 -6.36 9.25 -19.95
CA ASP A 154 -5.86 8.03 -19.34
C ASP A 154 -6.73 7.61 -18.15
N ILE A 155 -6.98 6.30 -18.01
CA ILE A 155 -7.47 5.70 -16.76
C ILE A 155 -6.22 5.21 -16.00
N PRO A 156 -5.84 5.84 -14.88
CA PRO A 156 -4.63 5.47 -14.17
C PRO A 156 -4.77 4.13 -13.46
N ASP A 157 -3.69 3.39 -13.37
CA ASP A 157 -3.58 2.30 -12.40
C ASP A 157 -3.38 2.84 -10.99
N GLY A 158 -3.62 2.01 -9.99
CA GLY A 158 -3.46 2.39 -8.60
C GLY A 158 -2.90 1.28 -7.74
N ILE A 159 -2.00 1.63 -6.81
CA ILE A 159 -1.50 0.72 -5.78
C ILE A 159 -1.50 1.39 -4.42
N MET A 160 -1.88 0.62 -3.40
CA MET A 160 -1.60 0.92 -2.00
C MET A 160 -0.59 -0.08 -1.48
N MET A 161 0.48 0.41 -0.90
CA MET A 161 1.39 -0.36 -0.05
C MET A 161 1.14 0.04 1.39
N ARG A 162 0.72 -0.92 2.23
CA ARG A 162 0.55 -0.76 3.67
C ARG A 162 1.49 -1.70 4.39
N VAL A 163 2.19 -1.17 5.35
CA VAL A 163 3.03 -1.93 6.28
C VAL A 163 2.60 -1.64 7.70
N SER A 164 2.64 -2.65 8.56
CA SER A 164 2.24 -2.46 9.94
C SER A 164 3.01 -3.38 10.89
N VAL A 165 3.08 -2.98 12.16
CA VAL A 165 3.78 -3.71 13.21
C VAL A 165 2.99 -3.62 14.51
N LEU A 166 2.98 -4.70 15.28
CA LEU A 166 2.42 -4.70 16.63
C LEU A 166 3.41 -4.07 17.60
N SER A 167 3.11 -2.85 18.04
CA SER A 167 3.97 -2.09 18.95
C SER A 167 3.18 -1.02 19.70
N ALA A 168 3.50 -0.84 20.98
CA ALA A 168 3.02 0.31 21.75
C ALA A 168 3.90 1.56 21.55
N ASP A 169 5.12 1.41 21.05
CA ASP A 169 6.08 2.50 20.79
C ASP A 169 5.93 2.97 19.33
N ALA A 170 5.19 4.05 19.14
CA ALA A 170 4.93 4.61 17.82
C ALA A 170 6.19 5.17 17.14
N GLY A 171 7.13 5.73 17.91
CA GLY A 171 8.36 6.31 17.34
C GLY A 171 9.27 5.25 16.74
N ARG A 172 9.60 4.22 17.52
CA ARG A 172 10.41 3.09 17.01
C ARG A 172 9.74 2.34 15.89
N ALA A 173 8.41 2.20 15.96
CA ALA A 173 7.66 1.53 14.91
C ALA A 173 7.68 2.32 13.60
N GLU A 174 7.58 3.65 13.66
CA GLU A 174 7.69 4.48 12.46
C GLU A 174 9.03 4.31 11.76
N ASP A 175 10.14 4.40 12.51
CA ASP A 175 11.49 4.20 12.00
C ASP A 175 11.62 2.81 11.35
N GLN A 176 11.13 1.76 12.04
CA GLN A 176 11.16 0.39 11.53
C GLN A 176 10.35 0.24 10.23
N LEU A 177 9.14 0.80 10.17
CA LEU A 177 8.28 0.69 8.99
C LEU A 177 8.84 1.49 7.81
N GLN A 178 9.48 2.63 8.08
CA GLN A 178 10.17 3.41 7.07
C GLN A 178 11.37 2.65 6.49
N ASP A 179 12.20 2.06 7.34
CA ASP A 179 13.35 1.26 6.93
C ASP A 179 12.94 -0.01 6.18
N PHE A 180 11.91 -0.72 6.67
CA PHE A 180 11.34 -1.86 5.98
C PHE A 180 10.85 -1.48 4.58
N SER A 181 10.04 -0.43 4.49
CA SER A 181 9.46 0.02 3.21
C SER A 181 10.55 0.39 2.21
N ARG A 182 11.57 1.13 2.64
CA ARG A 182 12.74 1.46 1.82
C ARG A 182 13.46 0.20 1.33
N ALA A 183 13.76 -0.74 2.23
CA ALA A 183 14.46 -1.98 1.89
C ALA A 183 13.64 -2.84 0.92
N PHE A 184 12.33 -3.01 1.18
CA PHE A 184 11.42 -3.75 0.33
C PHE A 184 11.35 -3.18 -1.09
N ILE A 185 11.11 -1.87 -1.23
CA ILE A 185 11.01 -1.21 -2.53
C ILE A 185 12.33 -1.28 -3.29
N THR A 186 13.46 -1.14 -2.60
CA THR A 186 14.79 -1.23 -3.21
C THR A 186 15.07 -2.64 -3.74
N ALA A 187 14.67 -3.68 -3.00
CA ALA A 187 14.85 -5.08 -3.36
C ALA A 187 13.83 -5.59 -4.38
N ALA A 188 12.71 -4.88 -4.56
CA ALA A 188 11.66 -5.26 -5.49
C ALA A 188 12.19 -5.39 -6.93
N PRO A 189 11.82 -6.44 -7.69
CA PRO A 189 12.19 -6.56 -9.09
C PRO A 189 11.61 -5.40 -9.91
N ALA A 190 12.21 -5.14 -11.08
CA ALA A 190 11.86 -3.98 -11.91
C ALA A 190 10.34 -3.84 -12.20
N PRO A 191 9.58 -4.92 -12.48
CA PRO A 191 8.13 -4.81 -12.68
C PRO A 191 7.40 -4.32 -11.43
N LEU A 192 7.65 -4.91 -10.25
CA LEU A 192 7.00 -4.48 -9.00
C LEU A 192 7.42 -3.06 -8.62
N ARG A 193 8.71 -2.73 -8.76
CA ARG A 193 9.20 -1.37 -8.49
C ARG A 193 8.53 -0.33 -9.38
N ARG A 194 8.26 -0.66 -10.66
CA ARG A 194 7.49 0.22 -11.56
C ARG A 194 6.06 0.43 -11.06
N VAL A 195 5.41 -0.61 -10.58
CA VAL A 195 4.06 -0.51 -10.00
C VAL A 195 4.08 0.35 -8.73
N LEU A 196 5.07 0.16 -7.84
CA LEU A 196 5.19 0.93 -6.59
C LEU A 196 5.56 2.40 -6.81
N LEU A 197 6.47 2.66 -7.77
CA LEU A 197 7.07 3.99 -7.97
C LEU A 197 6.55 4.75 -9.19
N GLY A 198 5.73 4.12 -10.02
CA GLY A 198 5.38 4.65 -11.34
C GLY A 198 6.56 4.53 -12.33
N THR A 199 6.29 4.85 -13.60
CA THR A 199 7.33 4.97 -14.61
C THR A 199 8.17 6.22 -14.32
N ALA A 200 9.50 6.08 -14.27
CA ALA A 200 10.37 7.23 -14.32
C ALA A 200 10.14 7.96 -15.67
N THR A 201 9.83 9.23 -15.62
CA THR A 201 9.91 10.13 -16.77
C THR A 201 11.36 10.40 -17.09
#